data_e78e8e34245a9709610bf8273395aca7
#
_entry.id   e78e8e34245a9709610bf8273395aca7
#
_cell.length_a   1.000
_cell.length_b   1.000
_cell.length_c   1.000
_cell.angle_alpha   90.00
_cell.angle_beta   90.00
_cell.angle_gamma   90.00
#
_symmetry.space_group_name_H-M   'P 1'
#
loop_
_entity.id
_entity.type
_entity.pdbx_description
1 polymer ?
#
loop_
_entity_poly.entity_id
_entity_poly.type
_entity_poly.pdbx_seq_one_letter_code
_entity_poly.pdbx_strand_id
1 'polypeptide(L)'
;MIMNTPFLLQAEAPVVTEKLSIFKLVFDPASLWIMIPLMLMLIWVIYVFVERWLAISNASKEERNFMNNIRDFIHNGKLDSAVALCKGTDSPLARMIEKGLSRIGKPLNDISTAIENTGQLEVQRLEKKLSSLATISGIAPMIGFLGTVTGMVSAFHAMASNPNNLDISMLASGIYTAMITTVGGLIVGIIAFVLYNVLVSKISQLVNMLEAKSTEFMDLLHEPV
;
A
#
# COMPACT_ATOMS: atom_id res chain seq x y z
N MET A 1 -16.36 16.30 -77.97
CA MET A 1 -17.17 17.11 -77.04
C MET A 1 -16.87 16.62 -75.64
N ILE A 2 -15.95 17.28 -74.96
CA ILE A 2 -15.29 16.83 -73.74
C ILE A 2 -16.12 17.39 -72.58
N MET A 3 -16.71 16.49 -71.83
CA MET A 3 -17.39 16.87 -70.55
C MET A 3 -16.32 16.86 -69.45
N ASN A 4 -15.94 18.07 -69.05
CA ASN A 4 -15.07 18.34 -67.93
C ASN A 4 -15.91 18.29 -66.65
N THR A 5 -15.80 17.22 -65.86
CA THR A 5 -16.33 17.16 -64.52
C THR A 5 -15.29 17.73 -63.57
N PRO A 6 -15.59 18.77 -62.81
CA PRO A 6 -14.75 19.18 -61.72
C PRO A 6 -14.98 18.21 -60.54
N PHE A 7 -14.10 17.22 -60.44
CA PHE A 7 -14.06 16.36 -59.27
C PHE A 7 -13.34 17.12 -58.14
N LEU A 8 -14.19 17.64 -57.23
CA LEU A 8 -14.00 17.66 -55.82
C LEU A 8 -12.84 18.46 -55.20
N LEU A 9 -13.19 19.61 -54.83
CA LEU A 9 -12.72 20.17 -53.57
C LEU A 9 -13.50 19.43 -52.40
N GLN A 10 -12.94 18.30 -51.99
CA GLN A 10 -13.25 17.82 -50.62
C GLN A 10 -12.61 18.82 -49.67
N ALA A 11 -13.43 19.66 -49.08
CA ALA A 11 -13.02 20.45 -47.93
C ALA A 11 -12.54 19.47 -46.85
N GLU A 12 -11.22 19.38 -46.68
CA GLU A 12 -10.66 18.75 -45.48
C GLU A 12 -11.23 19.52 -44.29
N ALA A 13 -12.14 18.85 -43.57
CA ALA A 13 -12.60 19.36 -42.30
C ALA A 13 -11.35 19.60 -41.42
N PRO A 14 -11.23 20.76 -40.78
CA PRO A 14 -10.07 21.06 -39.97
C PRO A 14 -9.95 19.95 -38.92
N VAL A 15 -8.84 19.21 -38.98
CA VAL A 15 -8.46 18.28 -37.94
C VAL A 15 -8.22 19.14 -36.71
N VAL A 16 -9.20 19.23 -35.83
CA VAL A 16 -9.06 19.89 -34.54
C VAL A 16 -8.10 19.07 -33.71
N THR A 17 -6.80 19.35 -33.85
CA THR A 17 -5.77 18.87 -32.96
C THR A 17 -5.84 19.66 -31.65
N GLU A 18 -6.94 19.57 -30.93
CA GLU A 18 -6.93 19.96 -29.53
C GLU A 18 -5.98 19.01 -28.81
N LYS A 19 -4.86 19.57 -28.34
CA LYS A 19 -3.95 18.84 -27.45
C LYS A 19 -4.79 18.35 -26.27
N LEU A 20 -5.01 17.05 -26.23
CA LEU A 20 -5.67 16.35 -25.12
C LEU A 20 -4.99 16.73 -23.81
N SER A 21 -5.50 17.72 -23.13
CA SER A 21 -5.04 18.07 -21.80
C SER A 21 -5.65 17.07 -20.81
N ILE A 22 -4.89 16.06 -20.43
CA ILE A 22 -5.28 15.06 -19.43
C ILE A 22 -5.84 15.74 -18.17
N PHE A 23 -5.30 16.91 -17.82
CA PHE A 23 -5.80 17.72 -16.70
C PHE A 23 -7.27 18.16 -16.87
N LYS A 24 -7.68 18.63 -18.04
CA LYS A 24 -9.07 19.03 -18.27
C LYS A 24 -10.04 17.87 -18.17
N LEU A 25 -9.59 16.68 -18.50
CA LEU A 25 -10.38 15.45 -18.52
C LEU A 25 -10.58 14.83 -17.15
N VAL A 26 -9.55 14.92 -16.29
CA VAL A 26 -9.61 14.47 -14.89
C VAL A 26 -10.59 15.35 -14.08
N PHE A 27 -10.72 16.64 -14.45
CA PHE A 27 -11.61 17.61 -13.78
C PHE A 27 -12.94 17.85 -14.51
N ASP A 28 -13.35 16.95 -15.42
CA ASP A 28 -14.66 17.00 -16.04
C ASP A 28 -15.75 16.74 -14.96
N PRO A 29 -16.77 17.61 -14.83
CA PRO A 29 -17.86 17.44 -13.87
C PRO A 29 -18.51 16.05 -13.90
N ALA A 30 -18.58 15.43 -15.07
CA ALA A 30 -19.17 14.12 -15.25
C ALA A 30 -18.32 12.98 -14.64
N SER A 31 -17.00 13.14 -14.52
CA SER A 31 -16.09 12.15 -13.94
C SER A 31 -15.77 12.43 -12.46
N LEU A 32 -16.01 13.64 -11.96
CA LEU A 32 -15.57 14.10 -10.63
C LEU A 32 -16.08 13.22 -9.48
N TRP A 33 -17.31 12.74 -9.55
CA TRP A 33 -17.90 11.91 -8.50
C TRP A 33 -17.15 10.57 -8.29
N ILE A 34 -16.45 10.06 -9.31
CA ILE A 34 -15.59 8.88 -9.24
C ILE A 34 -14.13 9.27 -8.98
N MET A 35 -13.66 10.35 -9.60
CA MET A 35 -12.27 10.77 -9.45
C MET A 35 -11.94 11.28 -8.04
N ILE A 36 -12.90 11.95 -7.36
CA ILE A 36 -12.72 12.44 -5.99
C ILE A 36 -12.43 11.27 -5.01
N PRO A 37 -13.26 10.20 -4.92
CA PRO A 37 -12.93 9.05 -4.10
C PRO A 37 -11.58 8.41 -4.44
N LEU A 38 -11.22 8.29 -5.71
CA LEU A 38 -9.93 7.75 -6.13
C LEU A 38 -8.75 8.61 -5.66
N MET A 39 -8.87 9.94 -5.77
CA MET A 39 -7.86 10.86 -5.26
C MET A 39 -7.72 10.78 -3.73
N LEU A 40 -8.82 10.68 -3.00
CA LEU A 40 -8.79 10.49 -1.55
C LEU A 40 -8.14 9.15 -1.17
N MET A 41 -8.42 8.08 -1.92
CA MET A 41 -7.76 6.79 -1.73
C MET A 41 -6.27 6.88 -1.99
N LEU A 42 -5.83 7.60 -3.03
CA LEU A 42 -4.41 7.80 -3.33
C LEU A 42 -3.69 8.53 -2.19
N ILE A 43 -4.28 9.61 -1.68
CA ILE A 43 -3.73 10.36 -0.55
C ILE A 43 -3.61 9.46 0.69
N TRP A 44 -4.65 8.67 0.96
CA TRP A 44 -4.64 7.71 2.08
C TRP A 44 -3.55 6.65 1.93
N VAL A 45 -3.37 6.10 0.72
CA VAL A 45 -2.32 5.11 0.42
C VAL A 45 -0.94 5.68 0.70
N ILE A 46 -0.65 6.90 0.22
CA ILE A 46 0.63 7.57 0.44
C ILE A 46 0.85 7.83 1.94
N TYR A 47 -0.16 8.32 2.64
CA TYR A 47 -0.10 8.58 4.08
C TYR A 47 0.24 7.29 4.86
N VAL A 48 -0.51 6.20 4.63
CA VAL A 48 -0.29 4.93 5.33
C VAL A 48 1.08 4.34 4.98
N PHE A 49 1.50 4.45 3.72
CA PHE A 49 2.82 3.98 3.30
C PHE A 49 3.94 4.69 4.06
N VAL A 50 3.94 6.02 4.10
CA VAL A 50 4.97 6.79 4.79
C VAL A 50 4.97 6.49 6.29
N GLU A 51 3.80 6.46 6.94
CA GLU A 51 3.68 6.13 8.36
C GLU A 51 4.25 4.72 8.66
N ARG A 52 3.87 3.72 7.87
CA ARG A 52 4.32 2.34 8.08
C ARG A 52 5.79 2.13 7.73
N TRP A 53 6.26 2.76 6.65
CA TRP A 53 7.67 2.72 6.28
C TRP A 53 8.56 3.24 7.42
N LEU A 54 8.23 4.38 8.01
CA LEU A 54 8.98 4.94 9.13
C LEU A 54 8.90 4.03 10.37
N ALA A 55 7.72 3.50 10.68
CA ALA A 55 7.55 2.59 11.82
C ALA A 55 8.39 1.32 11.66
N ILE A 56 8.35 0.66 10.48
CA ILE A 56 9.11 -0.55 10.21
C ILE A 56 10.61 -0.25 10.17
N SER A 57 11.01 0.87 9.54
CA SER A 57 12.42 1.27 9.48
C SER A 57 13.00 1.54 10.87
N ASN A 58 12.22 2.15 11.77
CA ASN A 58 12.66 2.35 13.15
C ASN A 58 12.71 1.05 13.94
N ALA A 59 11.73 0.16 13.73
CA ALA A 59 11.72 -1.17 14.36
C ALA A 59 12.89 -2.06 13.90
N SER A 60 13.38 -1.85 12.68
CA SER A 60 14.51 -2.60 12.09
C SER A 60 15.88 -2.04 12.49
N LYS A 61 15.94 -0.89 13.17
CA LYS A 61 17.20 -0.36 13.68
C LYS A 61 17.64 -1.17 14.89
N GLU A 62 18.54 -2.10 14.66
CA GLU A 62 19.20 -2.83 15.75
C GLU A 62 20.35 -1.97 16.29
N GLU A 63 20.42 -1.76 17.62
CA GLU A 63 21.65 -1.32 18.26
C GLU A 63 22.71 -2.41 18.10
N ARG A 64 23.79 -2.13 17.39
CA ARG A 64 24.86 -3.10 17.05
C ARG A 64 25.35 -3.93 18.23
N ASN A 65 25.25 -3.41 19.44
CA ASN A 65 25.76 -4.06 20.65
C ASN A 65 24.63 -4.58 21.57
N PHE A 66 23.36 -4.48 21.17
CA PHE A 66 22.25 -4.85 22.06
C PHE A 66 22.36 -6.30 22.54
N MET A 67 22.46 -7.25 21.62
CA MET A 67 22.57 -8.66 21.98
C MET A 67 23.87 -9.00 22.72
N ASN A 68 25.00 -8.35 22.38
CA ASN A 68 26.25 -8.53 23.09
C ASN A 68 26.14 -8.04 24.55
N ASN A 69 25.52 -6.88 24.76
CA ASN A 69 25.30 -6.35 26.11
C ASN A 69 24.37 -7.27 26.93
N ILE A 70 23.33 -7.81 26.31
CA ILE A 70 22.44 -8.80 26.95
C ILE A 70 23.21 -10.05 27.35
N ARG A 71 24.06 -10.57 26.44
CA ARG A 71 24.95 -11.72 26.70
C ARG A 71 25.84 -11.45 27.93
N ASP A 72 26.54 -10.29 27.93
CA ASP A 72 27.42 -9.92 29.02
C ASP A 72 26.70 -9.80 30.36
N PHE A 73 25.49 -9.25 30.37
CA PHE A 73 24.69 -9.12 31.60
C PHE A 73 24.23 -10.48 32.10
N ILE A 74 23.85 -11.43 31.22
CA ILE A 74 23.42 -12.78 31.62
C ILE A 74 24.61 -13.54 32.18
N HIS A 75 25.78 -13.57 31.53
CA HIS A 75 26.98 -14.23 32.01
C HIS A 75 27.48 -13.67 33.35
N ASN A 76 27.31 -12.37 33.61
CA ASN A 76 27.68 -11.74 34.86
C ASN A 76 26.60 -11.84 35.94
N GLY A 77 25.48 -12.53 35.69
CA GLY A 77 24.34 -12.64 36.65
C GLY A 77 23.57 -11.34 36.90
N LYS A 78 23.78 -10.29 36.10
CA LYS A 78 23.19 -8.96 36.26
C LYS A 78 21.85 -8.85 35.52
N LEU A 79 20.88 -9.69 35.86
CA LEU A 79 19.58 -9.75 35.18
C LEU A 79 18.82 -8.43 35.22
N ASP A 80 18.87 -7.71 36.36
CA ASP A 80 18.21 -6.40 36.50
C ASP A 80 18.76 -5.36 35.51
N SER A 81 20.07 -5.41 35.24
CA SER A 81 20.71 -4.52 34.24
C SER A 81 20.28 -4.88 32.82
N ALA A 82 20.13 -6.18 32.52
CA ALA A 82 19.61 -6.63 31.21
C ALA A 82 18.16 -6.16 31.01
N VAL A 83 17.31 -6.28 32.00
CA VAL A 83 15.91 -5.79 31.96
C VAL A 83 15.86 -4.27 31.82
N ALA A 84 16.72 -3.54 32.54
CA ALA A 84 16.80 -2.08 32.44
C ALA A 84 17.23 -1.64 31.01
N LEU A 85 18.18 -2.33 30.39
CA LEU A 85 18.58 -2.06 29.00
C LEU A 85 17.41 -2.30 28.04
N CYS A 86 16.68 -3.40 28.18
CA CYS A 86 15.52 -3.70 27.35
C CYS A 86 14.43 -2.61 27.47
N LYS A 87 14.15 -2.14 28.70
CA LYS A 87 13.17 -1.05 28.92
C LYS A 87 13.60 0.28 28.34
N GLY A 88 14.92 0.53 28.29
CA GLY A 88 15.47 1.75 27.69
C GLY A 88 15.49 1.75 26.16
N THR A 89 15.33 0.58 25.52
CA THR A 89 15.41 0.43 24.08
C THR A 89 14.02 0.23 23.48
N ASP A 90 13.53 1.20 22.70
CA ASP A 90 12.21 1.09 22.06
C ASP A 90 12.29 0.30 20.74
N SER A 91 12.43 -1.01 20.84
CA SER A 91 12.44 -1.91 19.69
C SER A 91 11.60 -3.17 19.95
N PRO A 92 11.04 -3.80 18.91
CA PRO A 92 10.34 -5.10 19.04
C PRO A 92 11.23 -6.17 19.68
N LEU A 93 12.49 -6.23 19.28
CA LEU A 93 13.46 -7.18 19.83
C LEU A 93 13.64 -6.98 21.35
N ALA A 94 13.81 -5.74 21.80
CA ALA A 94 13.99 -5.45 23.23
C ALA A 94 12.78 -5.91 24.04
N ARG A 95 11.55 -5.70 23.56
CA ARG A 95 10.32 -6.15 24.22
C ARG A 95 10.21 -7.67 24.26
N MET A 96 10.65 -8.37 23.20
CA MET A 96 10.70 -9.84 23.17
C MET A 96 11.68 -10.37 24.20
N ILE A 97 12.90 -9.84 24.23
CA ILE A 97 13.96 -10.25 25.16
C ILE A 97 13.59 -9.90 26.62
N GLU A 98 13.02 -8.72 26.87
CA GLU A 98 12.49 -8.36 28.21
C GLU A 98 11.51 -9.41 28.72
N LYS A 99 10.61 -9.88 27.83
CA LYS A 99 9.63 -10.91 28.20
C LYS A 99 10.28 -12.25 28.50
N GLY A 100 11.31 -12.62 27.75
CA GLY A 100 12.13 -13.80 28.01
C GLY A 100 12.86 -13.70 29.37
N LEU A 101 13.56 -12.58 29.60
CA LEU A 101 14.28 -12.31 30.86
C LEU A 101 13.35 -12.37 32.08
N SER A 102 12.14 -11.85 31.98
CA SER A 102 11.14 -11.90 33.07
C SER A 102 10.68 -13.30 33.43
N ARG A 103 11.03 -14.32 32.64
CA ARG A 103 10.67 -15.73 32.84
C ARG A 103 11.88 -16.63 33.12
N ILE A 104 13.07 -16.06 33.29
CA ILE A 104 14.25 -16.83 33.68
C ILE A 104 13.95 -17.58 35.00
N GLY A 105 14.38 -18.84 35.08
CA GLY A 105 14.05 -19.75 36.16
C GLY A 105 12.83 -20.65 35.94
N LYS A 106 12.09 -20.45 34.84
CA LYS A 106 11.04 -21.36 34.36
C LYS A 106 11.59 -22.33 33.31
N PRO A 107 10.83 -23.38 32.96
CA PRO A 107 11.21 -24.26 31.85
C PRO A 107 11.48 -23.46 30.57
N LEU A 108 12.49 -23.86 29.80
CA LEU A 108 12.90 -23.16 28.58
C LEU A 108 11.77 -23.03 27.55
N ASN A 109 10.89 -24.03 27.48
CA ASN A 109 9.74 -23.99 26.61
C ASN A 109 8.76 -22.84 26.97
N ASP A 110 8.61 -22.53 28.26
CA ASP A 110 7.77 -21.40 28.71
C ASP A 110 8.39 -20.05 28.35
N ILE A 111 9.73 -19.97 28.32
CA ILE A 111 10.46 -18.78 27.93
C ILE A 111 10.31 -18.56 26.41
N SER A 112 10.56 -19.61 25.60
CA SER A 112 10.39 -19.57 24.16
C SER A 112 8.99 -19.14 23.75
N THR A 113 7.97 -19.81 24.31
CA THR A 113 6.56 -19.46 24.04
C THR A 113 6.23 -18.02 24.39
N ALA A 114 6.81 -17.48 25.46
CA ALA A 114 6.56 -16.10 25.87
C ALA A 114 7.19 -15.10 24.90
N ILE A 115 8.39 -15.38 24.40
CA ILE A 115 9.09 -14.58 23.41
C ILE A 115 8.33 -14.60 22.07
N GLU A 116 7.94 -15.79 21.61
CA GLU A 116 7.18 -15.99 20.36
C GLU A 116 5.85 -15.24 20.39
N ASN A 117 5.08 -15.38 21.48
CA ASN A 117 3.80 -14.67 21.63
C ASN A 117 4.00 -13.14 21.61
N THR A 118 5.07 -12.64 22.23
CA THR A 118 5.39 -11.21 22.20
C THR A 118 5.80 -10.78 20.81
N GLY A 119 6.60 -11.56 20.09
CA GLY A 119 6.99 -11.36 18.72
C GLY A 119 5.77 -11.26 17.79
N GLN A 120 4.84 -12.19 17.90
CA GLN A 120 3.59 -12.17 17.12
C GLN A 120 2.78 -10.88 17.36
N LEU A 121 2.68 -10.42 18.61
CA LEU A 121 1.98 -9.16 18.93
C LEU A 121 2.70 -7.94 18.31
N GLU A 122 4.02 -7.92 18.32
CA GLU A 122 4.80 -6.84 17.70
C GLU A 122 4.63 -6.84 16.18
N VAL A 123 4.66 -8.01 15.53
CA VAL A 123 4.38 -8.15 14.10
C VAL A 123 2.98 -7.65 13.74
N GLN A 124 1.96 -8.05 14.51
CA GLN A 124 0.59 -7.56 14.31
C GLN A 124 0.47 -6.04 14.41
N ARG A 125 1.25 -5.41 15.31
CA ARG A 125 1.30 -3.95 15.42
C ARG A 125 1.90 -3.30 14.17
N LEU A 126 2.90 -3.91 13.56
CA LEU A 126 3.54 -3.43 12.33
C LEU A 126 2.63 -3.63 11.11
N GLU A 127 1.90 -4.73 11.06
CA GLU A 127 0.93 -5.04 10.00
C GLU A 127 -0.34 -4.20 10.08
N LYS A 128 -0.58 -3.53 11.18
CA LYS A 128 -1.76 -2.66 11.34
C LYS A 128 -1.82 -1.66 10.18
N LYS A 129 -3.00 -1.49 9.60
CA LYS A 129 -3.30 -0.66 8.43
C LYS A 129 -2.79 -1.20 7.07
N LEU A 130 -1.97 -2.25 7.01
CA LEU A 130 -1.57 -2.84 5.71
C LEU A 130 -2.78 -3.38 4.95
N SER A 131 -3.74 -3.95 5.67
CA SER A 131 -4.98 -4.45 5.05
C SER A 131 -5.73 -3.36 4.27
N SER A 132 -5.64 -2.09 4.68
CA SER A 132 -6.26 -0.99 3.93
C SER A 132 -5.58 -0.75 2.58
N LEU A 133 -4.25 -0.90 2.49
CA LEU A 133 -3.53 -0.81 1.21
C LEU A 133 -3.91 -1.97 0.28
N ALA A 134 -3.96 -3.20 0.81
CA ALA A 134 -4.41 -4.38 0.07
C ALA A 134 -5.85 -4.20 -0.43
N THR A 135 -6.75 -3.68 0.40
CA THR A 135 -8.13 -3.41 0.02
C THR A 135 -8.22 -2.36 -1.09
N ILE A 136 -7.50 -1.24 -0.96
CA ILE A 136 -7.52 -0.17 -1.97
C ILE A 136 -6.93 -0.66 -3.30
N SER A 137 -5.89 -1.48 -3.27
CA SER A 137 -5.29 -2.04 -4.51
C SER A 137 -6.29 -2.84 -5.34
N GLY A 138 -7.24 -3.52 -4.69
CA GLY A 138 -8.32 -4.26 -5.36
C GLY A 138 -9.54 -3.39 -5.70
N ILE A 139 -9.96 -2.52 -4.80
CA ILE A 139 -11.19 -1.73 -4.97
C ILE A 139 -10.99 -0.56 -5.95
N ALA A 140 -9.83 0.09 -5.98
CA ALA A 140 -9.63 1.26 -6.84
C ALA A 140 -9.83 0.96 -8.33
N PRO A 141 -9.32 -0.15 -8.91
CA PRO A 141 -9.66 -0.54 -10.29
C PRO A 141 -11.15 -0.82 -10.50
N MET A 142 -11.82 -1.42 -9.50
CA MET A 142 -13.27 -1.70 -9.57
C MET A 142 -14.10 -0.41 -9.61
N ILE A 143 -13.72 0.60 -8.82
CA ILE A 143 -14.35 1.92 -8.85
C ILE A 143 -14.10 2.60 -10.21
N GLY A 144 -12.89 2.49 -10.76
CA GLY A 144 -12.59 2.98 -12.10
C GLY A 144 -13.45 2.29 -13.17
N PHE A 145 -13.61 0.98 -13.10
CA PHE A 145 -14.48 0.22 -14.00
C PHE A 145 -15.96 0.60 -13.84
N LEU A 146 -16.43 0.81 -12.61
CA LEU A 146 -17.77 1.32 -12.35
C LEU A 146 -18.02 2.64 -13.10
N GLY A 147 -16.99 3.49 -13.19
CA GLY A 147 -17.03 4.72 -13.97
C GLY A 147 -17.27 4.50 -15.46
N THR A 148 -16.67 3.46 -16.06
CA THR A 148 -16.94 3.17 -17.48
C THR A 148 -18.37 2.70 -17.70
N VAL A 149 -18.88 1.83 -16.84
CA VAL A 149 -20.24 1.32 -16.96
C VAL A 149 -21.27 2.47 -16.83
N THR A 150 -21.14 3.30 -15.80
CA THR A 150 -22.05 4.42 -15.57
C THR A 150 -21.93 5.50 -16.64
N GLY A 151 -20.71 5.79 -17.12
CA GLY A 151 -20.49 6.74 -18.21
C GLY A 151 -21.11 6.28 -19.53
N MET A 152 -20.94 5.00 -19.88
CA MET A 152 -21.60 4.43 -21.08
C MET A 152 -23.13 4.42 -20.95
N VAL A 153 -23.67 4.03 -19.80
CA VAL A 153 -25.13 4.06 -19.56
C VAL A 153 -25.67 5.48 -19.75
N SER A 154 -24.98 6.50 -19.21
CA SER A 154 -25.39 7.89 -19.37
C SER A 154 -25.33 8.35 -20.83
N ALA A 155 -24.29 7.96 -21.57
CA ALA A 155 -24.15 8.32 -22.99
C ALA A 155 -25.25 7.69 -23.84
N PHE A 156 -25.55 6.42 -23.64
CA PHE A 156 -26.67 5.75 -24.36
C PHE A 156 -28.03 6.29 -23.96
N HIS A 157 -28.23 6.63 -22.69
CA HIS A 157 -29.49 7.26 -22.24
C HIS A 157 -29.70 8.62 -22.89
N ALA A 158 -28.67 9.47 -22.97
CA ALA A 158 -28.74 10.75 -23.64
C ALA A 158 -29.07 10.60 -25.13
N MET A 159 -28.53 9.61 -25.82
CA MET A 159 -28.82 9.31 -27.22
C MET A 159 -30.28 8.83 -27.41
N ALA A 160 -30.76 7.95 -26.54
CA ALA A 160 -32.10 7.43 -26.59
C ALA A 160 -33.17 8.54 -26.33
N SER A 161 -32.82 9.54 -25.53
CA SER A 161 -33.70 10.67 -25.21
C SER A 161 -33.84 11.70 -26.34
N ASN A 162 -32.93 11.69 -27.35
CA ASN A 162 -32.91 12.61 -28.47
C ASN A 162 -32.82 11.87 -29.82
N PRO A 163 -33.82 11.05 -30.22
CA PRO A 163 -33.71 10.18 -31.40
C PRO A 163 -33.61 10.95 -32.73
N ASN A 164 -34.04 12.20 -32.75
CA ASN A 164 -34.04 13.06 -33.95
C ASN A 164 -32.72 13.80 -34.17
N ASN A 165 -31.80 13.79 -33.21
CA ASN A 165 -30.52 14.49 -33.29
C ASN A 165 -29.40 13.58 -32.74
N LEU A 166 -29.04 12.53 -33.51
CA LEU A 166 -28.02 11.59 -33.15
C LEU A 166 -26.64 12.26 -33.32
N ASP A 167 -26.16 12.89 -32.26
CA ASP A 167 -24.83 13.48 -32.23
C ASP A 167 -23.78 12.44 -31.78
N ILE A 168 -23.02 11.96 -32.75
CA ILE A 168 -21.91 10.99 -32.53
C ILE A 168 -20.83 11.57 -31.59
N SER A 169 -20.67 12.90 -31.59
CA SER A 169 -19.69 13.57 -30.71
C SER A 169 -20.07 13.44 -29.23
N MET A 170 -21.34 13.47 -28.91
CA MET A 170 -21.87 13.27 -27.57
C MET A 170 -21.63 11.87 -27.04
N LEU A 171 -21.81 10.86 -27.90
CA LEU A 171 -21.50 9.47 -27.58
C LEU A 171 -20.01 9.27 -27.35
N ALA A 172 -19.17 9.80 -28.25
CA ALA A 172 -17.72 9.71 -28.17
C ALA A 172 -17.19 10.38 -26.88
N SER A 173 -17.71 11.55 -26.50
CA SER A 173 -17.37 12.25 -25.27
C SER A 173 -17.71 11.42 -24.03
N GLY A 174 -18.90 10.80 -23.97
CA GLY A 174 -19.30 9.95 -22.85
C GLY A 174 -18.43 8.70 -22.70
N ILE A 175 -18.08 8.04 -23.81
CA ILE A 175 -17.18 6.88 -23.81
C ILE A 175 -15.77 7.30 -23.35
N TYR A 176 -15.29 8.43 -23.85
CA TYR A 176 -13.97 8.93 -23.52
C TYR A 176 -13.83 9.28 -22.01
N THR A 177 -14.80 10.01 -21.46
CA THR A 177 -14.87 10.29 -20.02
C THR A 177 -14.92 9.01 -19.19
N ALA A 178 -15.68 8.03 -19.63
CA ALA A 178 -15.74 6.71 -18.99
C ALA A 178 -14.37 6.02 -18.96
N MET A 179 -13.64 6.00 -20.06
CA MET A 179 -12.31 5.36 -20.13
C MET A 179 -11.30 5.99 -19.18
N ILE A 180 -11.35 7.31 -18.99
CA ILE A 180 -10.43 8.02 -18.08
C ILE A 180 -10.59 7.60 -16.63
N THR A 181 -11.82 7.36 -16.17
CA THR A 181 -12.06 6.89 -14.81
C THR A 181 -11.42 5.52 -14.55
N THR A 182 -11.44 4.63 -15.55
CA THR A 182 -10.74 3.33 -15.44
C THR A 182 -9.23 3.50 -15.39
N VAL A 183 -8.66 4.37 -16.22
CA VAL A 183 -7.21 4.67 -16.16
C VAL A 183 -6.85 5.22 -14.78
N GLY A 184 -7.63 6.15 -14.23
CA GLY A 184 -7.42 6.67 -12.88
C GLY A 184 -7.48 5.58 -11.81
N GLY A 185 -8.48 4.71 -11.85
CA GLY A 185 -8.63 3.60 -10.92
C GLY A 185 -7.46 2.59 -10.98
N LEU A 186 -7.00 2.28 -12.20
CA LEU A 186 -5.85 1.39 -12.42
C LEU A 186 -4.55 2.01 -11.88
N ILE A 187 -4.29 3.29 -12.11
CA ILE A 187 -3.10 3.97 -11.58
C ILE A 187 -3.09 3.90 -10.06
N VAL A 188 -4.19 4.25 -9.39
CA VAL A 188 -4.28 4.19 -7.93
C VAL A 188 -4.09 2.76 -7.42
N GLY A 189 -4.74 1.78 -8.06
CA GLY A 189 -4.64 0.37 -7.70
C GLY A 189 -3.23 -0.17 -7.82
N ILE A 190 -2.53 0.12 -8.92
CA ILE A 190 -1.14 -0.32 -9.16
C ILE A 190 -0.20 0.30 -8.12
N ILE A 191 -0.32 1.61 -7.86
CA ILE A 191 0.49 2.28 -6.84
C ILE A 191 0.26 1.62 -5.47
N ALA A 192 -1.00 1.44 -5.06
CA ALA A 192 -1.34 0.82 -3.78
C ALA A 192 -0.78 -0.61 -3.67
N PHE A 193 -0.87 -1.41 -4.75
CA PHE A 193 -0.36 -2.76 -4.82
C PHE A 193 1.15 -2.84 -4.65
N VAL A 194 1.89 -1.99 -5.37
CA VAL A 194 3.36 -1.95 -5.28
C VAL A 194 3.79 -1.53 -3.87
N LEU A 195 3.19 -0.48 -3.32
CA LEU A 195 3.53 0.02 -1.98
C LEU A 195 3.19 -1.00 -0.88
N TYR A 196 2.07 -1.70 -1.01
CA TYR A 196 1.71 -2.81 -0.12
C TYR A 196 2.77 -3.91 -0.12
N ASN A 197 3.16 -4.41 -1.31
CA ASN A 197 4.15 -5.50 -1.42
C ASN A 197 5.52 -5.10 -0.87
N VAL A 198 5.93 -3.84 -1.06
CA VAL A 198 7.18 -3.32 -0.49
C VAL A 198 7.16 -3.36 1.04
N LEU A 199 6.04 -2.97 1.67
CA LEU A 199 5.90 -3.02 3.13
C LEU A 199 5.86 -4.46 3.66
N VAL A 200 5.11 -5.35 3.00
CA VAL A 200 5.06 -6.79 3.35
C VAL A 200 6.46 -7.41 3.31
N SER A 201 7.22 -7.14 2.26
CA SER A 201 8.60 -7.63 2.15
C SER A 201 9.51 -7.14 3.28
N LYS A 202 9.37 -5.85 3.67
CA LYS A 202 10.15 -5.30 4.80
C LYS A 202 9.74 -5.91 6.14
N ILE A 203 8.45 -6.17 6.37
CA ILE A 203 7.98 -6.85 7.59
C ILE A 203 8.53 -8.27 7.63
N SER A 204 8.48 -9.02 6.52
CA SER A 204 9.06 -10.37 6.47
C SER A 204 10.54 -10.40 6.81
N GLN A 205 11.32 -9.43 6.31
CA GLN A 205 12.74 -9.32 6.65
C GLN A 205 12.95 -9.05 8.15
N LEU A 206 12.12 -8.18 8.74
CA LEU A 206 12.16 -7.89 10.17
C LEU A 206 11.79 -9.14 11.00
N VAL A 207 10.75 -9.87 10.59
CA VAL A 207 10.35 -11.12 11.27
C VAL A 207 11.49 -12.13 11.29
N ASN A 208 12.11 -12.38 10.14
CA ASN A 208 13.27 -13.30 10.08
C ASN A 208 14.42 -12.86 10.98
N MET A 209 14.68 -11.56 11.08
CA MET A 209 15.68 -11.02 12.00
C MET A 209 15.30 -11.25 13.46
N LEU A 210 14.04 -10.99 13.84
CA LEU A 210 13.55 -11.21 15.21
C LEU A 210 13.60 -12.68 15.61
N GLU A 211 13.26 -13.60 14.71
CA GLU A 211 13.33 -15.04 14.92
C GLU A 211 14.79 -15.48 15.13
N ALA A 212 15.72 -15.02 14.28
CA ALA A 212 17.14 -15.33 14.42
C ALA A 212 17.70 -14.83 15.77
N LYS A 213 17.34 -13.62 16.19
CA LYS A 213 17.77 -13.05 17.48
C LYS A 213 17.10 -13.73 18.68
N SER A 214 15.87 -14.17 18.53
CA SER A 214 15.19 -14.97 19.55
C SER A 214 15.90 -16.32 19.77
N THR A 215 16.31 -16.98 18.69
CA THR A 215 17.08 -18.22 18.76
C THR A 215 18.44 -17.98 19.41
N GLU A 216 19.16 -16.93 19.01
CA GLU A 216 20.44 -16.54 19.63
C GLU A 216 20.28 -16.33 21.16
N PHE A 217 19.19 -15.69 21.59
CA PHE A 217 18.91 -15.50 23.02
C PHE A 217 18.61 -16.84 23.73
N MET A 218 17.88 -17.74 23.10
CA MET A 218 17.56 -19.06 23.68
C MET A 218 18.84 -19.92 23.82
N ASP A 219 19.74 -19.84 22.85
CA ASP A 219 21.03 -20.53 22.91
C ASP A 219 21.89 -20.05 24.09
N LEU A 220 21.90 -18.73 24.34
CA LEU A 220 22.58 -18.16 25.52
C LEU A 220 22.08 -18.71 26.85
N LEU A 221 20.78 -19.06 26.93
CA LEU A 221 20.21 -19.65 28.15
C LEU A 221 20.49 -21.14 28.29
N HIS A 222 20.92 -21.81 27.20
CA HIS A 222 21.31 -23.23 27.20
C HIS A 222 22.80 -23.44 27.50
N GLU A 223 23.66 -22.44 27.30
CA GLU A 223 25.08 -22.56 27.62
C GLU A 223 25.25 -22.72 29.13
N PRO A 224 25.90 -23.81 29.59
CA PRO A 224 26.20 -23.95 31.03
C PRO A 224 27.17 -22.85 31.45
N VAL A 225 26.79 -22.08 32.48
CA VAL A 225 27.64 -21.09 33.14
C VAL A 225 28.80 -21.79 33.90
#